data_cd5f736b8bebba872d373fb038eecab5
#
_entry.id   cd5f736b8bebba872d373fb038eecab5
#
_cell.length_a   1.000
_cell.length_b   1.000
_cell.length_c   1.000
_cell.angle_alpha   90.00
_cell.angle_beta   90.00
_cell.angle_gamma   90.00
#
_symmetry.space_group_name_H-M   'P 1'
#
loop_
_entity.id
_entity.type
_entity.pdbx_description
1 polymer ?
#
loop_
_entity_poly.entity_id
_entity_poly.type
_entity_poly.pdbx_seq_one_letter_code
_entity_poly.pdbx_strand_id
1 'polypeptide(L)'
;MPGWVDNVCGITGIMMEIGRGTIRSIICEEDYIVDLIPVDLVVNTLITAAWRTGTHHSNSVQVYNCTSGKLNPVHWHEFGRLTQNQAVDTPTKHVQWYPGFSFRTNRVIHKFCEIFFHFFPAYVVDLLLRAQGQKPM
;
A
#
# COMPACT_ATOMS: atom_id res chain seq x y z
N MET A 1 6.34 17.60 8.19
CA MET A 1 4.99 18.16 7.99
C MET A 1 4.03 16.96 8.06
N PRO A 2 3.02 16.95 8.94
CA PRO A 2 2.09 15.83 9.02
C PRO A 2 1.41 15.57 7.67
N GLY A 3 1.31 14.29 7.27
CA GLY A 3 0.72 13.88 6.00
C GLY A 3 1.59 14.07 4.75
N TRP A 4 2.83 14.57 4.90
CA TRP A 4 3.75 14.66 3.76
C TRP A 4 4.30 13.28 3.40
N VAL A 5 4.22 12.94 2.12
CA VAL A 5 4.75 11.70 1.52
C VAL A 5 5.35 12.05 0.16
N ASP A 6 6.63 11.77 -0.05
CA ASP A 6 7.31 11.95 -1.35
C ASP A 6 7.57 10.63 -2.08
N ASN A 7 7.40 9.51 -1.39
CA ASN A 7 7.58 8.18 -1.97
C ASN A 7 6.25 7.46 -2.10
N VAL A 8 5.87 7.18 -3.33
CA VAL A 8 4.63 6.44 -3.69
C VAL A 8 4.87 4.94 -3.94
N CYS A 9 6.02 4.42 -3.54
CA CYS A 9 6.31 2.99 -3.64
C CYS A 9 5.69 2.19 -2.48
N GLY A 10 5.53 0.89 -2.68
CA GLY A 10 5.05 -0.03 -1.65
C GLY A 10 3.60 0.22 -1.27
N ILE A 11 3.30 0.13 0.03
CA ILE A 11 1.94 0.21 0.55
C ILE A 11 1.28 1.57 0.25
N THR A 12 2.04 2.66 0.28
CA THR A 12 1.53 4.00 -0.02
C THR A 12 1.00 4.10 -1.44
N GLY A 13 1.74 3.55 -2.42
CA GLY A 13 1.28 3.48 -3.81
C GLY A 13 0.01 2.65 -3.97
N ILE A 14 -0.06 1.51 -3.30
CA ILE A 14 -1.27 0.67 -3.30
C ILE A 14 -2.47 1.44 -2.74
N MET A 15 -2.32 2.14 -1.61
CA MET A 15 -3.38 2.96 -1.03
C MET A 15 -3.85 4.07 -1.99
N MET A 16 -2.90 4.74 -2.64
CA MET A 16 -3.23 5.78 -3.63
C MET A 16 -4.01 5.22 -4.81
N GLU A 17 -3.61 4.07 -5.34
CA GLU A 17 -4.28 3.45 -6.48
C GLU A 17 -5.65 2.84 -6.10
N ILE A 18 -5.82 2.37 -4.86
CA ILE A 18 -7.14 2.02 -4.31
C ILE A 18 -8.02 3.28 -4.27
N GLY A 19 -7.48 4.40 -3.79
CA GLY A 19 -8.20 5.67 -3.71
C GLY A 19 -8.56 6.27 -5.08
N ARG A 20 -7.75 6.00 -6.11
CA ARG A 20 -8.06 6.36 -7.49
C ARG A 20 -9.10 5.43 -8.14
N GLY A 21 -9.34 4.26 -7.53
CA GLY A 21 -10.20 3.22 -8.07
C GLY A 21 -9.57 2.38 -9.19
N THR A 22 -8.26 2.50 -9.42
CA THR A 22 -7.51 1.73 -10.44
C THR A 22 -7.27 0.30 -10.00
N ILE A 23 -6.95 0.08 -8.71
CA ILE A 23 -6.79 -1.26 -8.16
C ILE A 23 -8.15 -1.79 -7.69
N ARG A 24 -8.60 -2.89 -8.29
CA ARG A 24 -9.89 -3.55 -8.00
C ARG A 24 -9.75 -4.91 -7.33
N SER A 25 -8.59 -5.52 -7.40
CA SER A 25 -8.34 -6.85 -6.86
C SER A 25 -6.88 -7.00 -6.44
N ILE A 26 -6.66 -7.54 -5.25
CA ILE A 26 -5.33 -7.81 -4.70
C ILE A 26 -5.31 -9.26 -4.23
N ILE A 27 -4.25 -10.02 -4.59
CA ILE A 27 -4.02 -11.34 -4.01
C ILE A 27 -3.45 -11.16 -2.62
N CYS A 28 -4.25 -11.48 -1.62
CA CYS A 28 -3.84 -11.43 -0.23
C CYS A 28 -4.80 -12.26 0.62
N GLU A 29 -4.27 -12.87 1.66
CA GLU A 29 -5.06 -13.46 2.75
C GLU A 29 -5.45 -12.33 3.70
N GLU A 30 -6.74 -12.00 3.74
CA GLU A 30 -7.23 -10.81 4.45
C GLU A 30 -7.11 -10.89 5.97
N ASP A 31 -7.01 -12.11 6.50
CA ASP A 31 -6.85 -12.36 7.94
C ASP A 31 -5.40 -12.25 8.43
N TYR A 32 -4.44 -12.13 7.51
CA TYR A 32 -3.05 -11.95 7.92
C TYR A 32 -2.80 -10.56 8.48
N ILE A 33 -1.89 -10.49 9.45
CA ILE A 33 -1.46 -9.24 10.08
C ILE A 33 -0.55 -8.49 9.10
N VAL A 34 -0.83 -7.23 8.89
CA VAL A 34 0.04 -6.31 8.17
C VAL A 34 1.00 -5.65 9.16
N ASP A 35 2.30 -5.69 8.86
CA ASP A 35 3.32 -5.04 9.69
C ASP A 35 3.60 -3.63 9.15
N LEU A 36 2.86 -2.67 9.69
CA LEU A 36 2.98 -1.25 9.34
C LEU A 36 3.49 -0.47 10.54
N ILE A 37 4.56 0.27 10.35
CA ILE A 37 5.21 1.02 11.41
C ILE A 37 5.37 2.47 10.95
N PRO A 38 4.91 3.44 11.74
CA PRO A 38 5.19 4.85 11.50
C PRO A 38 6.70 5.11 11.43
N VAL A 39 7.10 5.93 10.48
CA VAL A 39 8.53 6.20 10.19
C VAL A 39 9.28 6.81 11.37
N ASP A 40 8.60 7.60 12.18
CA ASP A 40 9.17 8.19 13.40
C ASP A 40 9.56 7.14 14.43
N LEU A 41 8.77 6.06 14.58
CA LEU A 41 9.13 4.93 15.43
C LEU A 41 10.34 4.17 14.88
N VAL A 42 10.44 4.01 13.57
CA VAL A 42 11.62 3.38 12.93
C VAL A 42 12.86 4.23 13.17
N VAL A 43 12.78 5.55 12.96
CA VAL A 43 13.89 6.48 13.21
C VAL A 43 14.31 6.45 14.67
N ASN A 44 13.36 6.50 15.62
CA ASN A 44 13.65 6.45 17.04
C ASN A 44 14.32 5.11 17.43
N THR A 45 13.90 4.01 16.83
CA THR A 45 14.54 2.69 17.06
C THR A 45 15.98 2.70 16.57
N LEU A 46 16.27 3.28 15.40
CA LEU A 46 17.63 3.39 14.87
C LEU A 46 18.52 4.26 15.78
N ILE A 47 18.02 5.41 16.21
CA ILE A 47 18.77 6.32 17.12
C ILE A 47 19.07 5.61 18.44
N THR A 48 18.08 4.93 19.02
CA THR A 48 18.23 4.21 20.28
C THR A 48 19.22 3.05 20.15
N ALA A 49 19.16 2.29 19.05
CA ALA A 49 20.09 1.21 18.76
C ALA A 49 21.53 1.74 18.61
N ALA A 50 21.73 2.83 17.90
CA ALA A 50 23.03 3.47 17.74
C ALA A 50 23.59 3.97 19.09
N TRP A 51 22.76 4.66 19.90
CA TRP A 51 23.13 5.12 21.23
C TRP A 51 23.53 3.94 22.14
N ARG A 52 22.73 2.87 22.16
CA ARG A 52 23.03 1.68 22.96
C ARG A 52 24.34 1.02 22.54
N THR A 53 24.57 0.89 21.23
CA THR A 53 25.82 0.32 20.70
C THR A 53 27.05 1.15 21.09
N GLY A 54 26.93 2.47 21.10
CA GLY A 54 28.00 3.37 21.50
C GLY A 54 28.27 3.42 23.00
N THR A 55 27.24 3.16 23.82
CA THR A 55 27.38 3.23 25.30
C THR A 55 27.62 1.88 25.96
N HIS A 56 27.20 0.77 25.33
CA HIS A 56 27.32 -0.57 25.86
C HIS A 56 28.08 -1.47 24.89
N HIS A 57 29.37 -1.65 25.14
CA HIS A 57 30.16 -2.59 24.34
C HIS A 57 29.76 -4.03 24.66
N SER A 58 29.28 -4.76 23.68
CA SER A 58 28.96 -6.18 23.77
C SER A 58 29.84 -6.97 22.81
N ASN A 59 30.32 -8.13 23.25
CA ASN A 59 31.07 -9.06 22.41
C ASN A 59 30.15 -9.88 21.48
N SER A 60 28.82 -9.71 21.58
CA SER A 60 27.83 -10.38 20.74
C SER A 60 27.07 -9.37 19.88
N VAL A 61 26.65 -9.81 18.69
CA VAL A 61 25.79 -9.03 17.81
C VAL A 61 24.43 -8.84 18.48
N GLN A 62 24.02 -7.60 18.62
CA GLN A 62 22.69 -7.24 19.16
C GLN A 62 21.71 -7.05 17.99
N VAL A 63 20.59 -7.74 18.02
CA VAL A 63 19.55 -7.67 16.99
C VAL A 63 18.32 -7.00 17.58
N TYR A 64 17.83 -5.96 16.90
CA TYR A 64 16.61 -5.23 17.26
C TYR A 64 15.60 -5.36 16.11
N ASN A 65 14.45 -5.94 16.40
CA ASN A 65 13.34 -5.99 15.45
C ASN A 65 12.38 -4.82 15.70
N CYS A 66 12.17 -4.02 14.67
CA CYS A 66 11.16 -2.97 14.70
C CYS A 66 9.92 -3.49 13.98
N THR A 67 8.95 -4.02 14.72
CA THR A 67 7.71 -4.64 14.22
C THR A 67 6.52 -4.20 15.04
N SER A 68 5.34 -4.07 14.40
CA SER A 68 4.09 -3.66 15.05
C SER A 68 3.21 -4.83 15.49
N GLY A 69 3.43 -6.02 14.95
CA GLY A 69 2.48 -7.13 14.99
C GLY A 69 2.08 -7.66 16.38
N LYS A 70 2.90 -7.41 17.45
CA LYS A 70 2.54 -7.76 18.82
C LYS A 70 1.95 -6.60 19.62
N LEU A 71 2.29 -5.36 19.26
CA LEU A 71 1.89 -4.18 20.02
C LEU A 71 0.54 -3.64 19.53
N ASN A 72 0.34 -3.65 18.22
CA ASN A 72 -0.87 -3.16 17.57
C ASN A 72 -1.14 -3.95 16.30
N PRO A 73 -1.66 -5.18 16.41
CA PRO A 73 -1.94 -6.00 15.25
C PRO A 73 -3.09 -5.40 14.44
N VAL A 74 -2.83 -5.16 13.16
CA VAL A 74 -3.84 -4.73 12.17
C VAL A 74 -3.92 -5.81 11.10
N HIS A 75 -5.12 -6.24 10.76
CA HIS A 75 -5.34 -7.21 9.68
C HIS A 75 -5.53 -6.52 8.34
N TRP A 76 -5.22 -7.22 7.24
CA TRP A 76 -5.36 -6.67 5.90
C TRP A 76 -6.80 -6.22 5.59
N HIS A 77 -7.83 -6.98 6.03
CA HIS A 77 -9.22 -6.59 5.83
C HIS A 77 -9.56 -5.26 6.51
N GLU A 78 -9.06 -5.04 7.73
CA GLU A 78 -9.27 -3.79 8.47
C GLU A 78 -8.54 -2.63 7.81
N PHE A 79 -7.26 -2.83 7.47
CA PHE A 79 -6.46 -1.85 6.76
C PHE A 79 -7.09 -1.45 5.41
N GLY A 80 -7.55 -2.44 4.65
CA GLY A 80 -8.23 -2.21 3.38
C GLY A 80 -9.54 -1.43 3.53
N ARG A 81 -10.36 -1.78 4.53
CA ARG A 81 -11.61 -1.08 4.84
C ARG A 81 -11.36 0.38 5.23
N LEU A 82 -10.36 0.63 6.10
CA LEU A 82 -9.99 1.98 6.49
C LEU A 82 -9.51 2.80 5.29
N THR A 83 -8.66 2.22 4.45
CA THR A 83 -8.17 2.88 3.22
C THR A 83 -9.32 3.24 2.28
N GLN A 84 -10.26 2.33 2.07
CA GLN A 84 -11.41 2.57 1.19
C GLN A 84 -12.33 3.66 1.75
N ASN A 85 -12.63 3.64 3.04
CA ASN A 85 -13.46 4.67 3.67
C ASN A 85 -12.82 6.05 3.56
N GLN A 86 -11.54 6.16 3.87
CA GLN A 86 -10.81 7.43 3.74
C GLN A 86 -10.75 7.93 2.28
N ALA A 87 -10.64 7.02 1.32
CA ALA A 87 -10.65 7.38 -0.09
C ALA A 87 -12.00 7.93 -0.57
N VAL A 88 -13.11 7.47 0.03
CA VAL A 88 -14.46 7.99 -0.24
C VAL A 88 -14.67 9.34 0.45
N ASP A 89 -14.23 9.48 1.70
CA ASP A 89 -14.41 10.70 2.49
C ASP A 89 -13.51 11.86 2.00
N THR A 90 -12.32 11.52 1.47
CA THR A 90 -11.34 12.48 0.97
C THR A 90 -10.90 12.14 -0.46
N PRO A 91 -11.79 12.33 -1.46
CA PRO A 91 -11.50 11.93 -2.84
C PRO A 91 -10.38 12.78 -3.44
N THR A 92 -9.47 12.10 -4.17
CA THR A 92 -8.46 12.79 -4.96
C THR A 92 -9.05 13.35 -6.25
N LYS A 93 -8.48 14.45 -6.77
CA LYS A 93 -8.83 14.99 -8.10
C LYS A 93 -8.49 14.04 -9.27
N HIS A 94 -7.72 12.98 -9.02
CA HIS A 94 -7.30 12.00 -10.01
C HIS A 94 -8.10 10.68 -9.92
N VAL A 95 -9.30 10.71 -9.32
CA VAL A 95 -10.21 9.55 -9.30
C VAL A 95 -10.55 9.15 -10.73
N GLN A 96 -10.35 7.89 -11.07
CA GLN A 96 -10.73 7.29 -12.35
C GLN A 96 -12.01 6.47 -12.22
N TRP A 97 -12.21 5.86 -11.04
CA TRP A 97 -13.36 5.04 -10.73
C TRP A 97 -13.73 5.15 -9.26
N TYR A 98 -14.94 4.74 -8.89
CA TYR A 98 -15.34 4.69 -7.48
C TYR A 98 -14.38 3.78 -6.69
N PRO A 99 -13.79 4.24 -5.58
CA PRO A 99 -12.88 3.45 -4.78
C PRO A 99 -13.55 2.17 -4.29
N GLY A 100 -12.99 1.05 -4.65
CA GLY A 100 -13.52 -0.25 -4.24
C GLY A 100 -12.63 -1.36 -4.76
N PHE A 101 -12.17 -2.22 -3.85
CA PHE A 101 -11.33 -3.35 -4.17
C PHE A 101 -11.71 -4.55 -3.29
N SER A 102 -11.18 -5.72 -3.62
CA SER A 102 -11.36 -6.93 -2.83
C SER A 102 -10.06 -7.69 -2.72
N PHE A 103 -9.77 -8.18 -1.53
CA PHE A 103 -8.75 -9.22 -1.34
C PHE A 103 -9.26 -10.54 -1.90
N ARG A 104 -8.38 -11.29 -2.52
CA ARG A 104 -8.72 -12.58 -3.13
C ARG A 104 -7.61 -13.59 -2.88
N THR A 105 -8.00 -14.77 -2.45
CA THR A 105 -7.10 -15.93 -2.30
C THR A 105 -7.08 -16.79 -3.56
N ASN A 106 -8.18 -16.78 -4.33
CA ASN A 106 -8.29 -17.57 -5.56
C ASN A 106 -7.61 -16.83 -6.73
N ARG A 107 -6.50 -17.40 -7.20
CA ARG A 107 -5.70 -16.86 -8.30
C ARG A 107 -6.44 -16.77 -9.63
N VAL A 108 -7.37 -17.69 -9.90
CA VAL A 108 -8.13 -17.71 -11.16
C VAL A 108 -9.08 -16.52 -11.19
N ILE A 109 -9.85 -16.31 -10.10
CA ILE A 109 -10.77 -15.17 -10.00
C ILE A 109 -9.99 -13.86 -10.05
N HIS A 110 -8.85 -13.78 -9.37
CA HIS A 110 -7.99 -12.60 -9.43
C HIS A 110 -7.54 -12.31 -10.86
N LYS A 111 -7.11 -13.34 -11.61
CA LYS A 111 -6.67 -13.19 -13.00
C LYS A 111 -7.78 -12.68 -13.91
N PHE A 112 -9.01 -13.14 -13.73
CA PHE A 112 -10.17 -12.58 -14.42
C PHE A 112 -10.37 -11.10 -14.08
N CYS A 113 -10.32 -10.74 -12.79
CA CYS A 113 -10.44 -9.33 -12.39
C CYS A 113 -9.31 -8.47 -12.97
N GLU A 114 -8.07 -8.97 -12.97
CA GLU A 114 -6.91 -8.29 -13.55
C GLU A 114 -7.13 -8.02 -15.05
N ILE A 115 -7.57 -9.01 -15.81
CA ILE A 115 -7.81 -8.85 -17.24
C ILE A 115 -8.93 -7.84 -17.51
N PHE A 116 -10.10 -7.99 -16.86
CA PHE A 116 -11.29 -7.21 -17.18
C PHE A 116 -11.29 -5.82 -16.56
N PHE A 117 -10.72 -5.64 -15.37
CA PHE A 117 -10.77 -4.36 -14.67
C PHE A 117 -9.45 -3.58 -14.68
N HIS A 118 -8.33 -4.21 -15.05
CA HIS A 118 -7.04 -3.54 -15.15
C HIS A 118 -6.56 -3.47 -16.61
N PHE A 119 -6.30 -4.60 -17.26
CA PHE A 119 -5.73 -4.59 -18.60
C PHE A 119 -6.69 -4.12 -19.67
N PHE A 120 -7.92 -4.61 -19.69
CA PHE A 120 -8.88 -4.23 -20.74
C PHE A 120 -9.18 -2.73 -20.75
N PRO A 121 -9.52 -2.06 -19.64
CA PRO A 121 -9.68 -0.61 -19.61
C PRO A 121 -8.41 0.15 -20.01
N ALA A 122 -7.23 -0.30 -19.56
CA ALA A 122 -5.96 0.33 -19.92
C ALA A 122 -5.72 0.30 -21.43
N TYR A 123 -5.95 -0.85 -22.09
CA TYR A 123 -5.83 -0.97 -23.54
C TYR A 123 -6.82 -0.09 -24.28
N VAL A 124 -8.07 0.01 -23.81
CA VAL A 124 -9.08 0.88 -24.42
C VAL A 124 -8.64 2.35 -24.31
N VAL A 125 -8.19 2.78 -23.12
CA VAL A 125 -7.70 4.14 -22.92
C VAL A 125 -6.48 4.42 -23.79
N ASP A 126 -5.52 3.51 -23.85
CA ASP A 126 -4.32 3.65 -24.71
C ASP A 126 -4.67 3.75 -26.19
N LEU A 127 -5.66 2.98 -26.65
CA LEU A 127 -6.15 3.07 -28.03
C LEU A 127 -6.76 4.44 -28.33
N LEU A 128 -7.57 4.96 -27.41
CA LEU A 128 -8.18 6.30 -27.54
C LEU A 128 -7.12 7.41 -27.52
N LEU A 129 -6.12 7.32 -26.63
CA LEU A 129 -5.03 8.29 -26.57
C LEU A 129 -4.21 8.29 -27.87
N ARG A 130 -3.89 7.10 -28.41
CA ARG A 130 -3.21 6.97 -29.72
C ARG A 130 -4.02 7.57 -30.85
N ALA A 131 -5.34 7.34 -30.87
CA ALA A 131 -6.23 7.93 -31.88
C ALA A 131 -6.26 9.47 -31.81
N GLN A 132 -6.00 10.05 -30.64
CA GLN A 132 -5.88 11.49 -30.42
C GLN A 132 -4.44 12.03 -30.62
N GLY A 133 -3.49 11.19 -31.01
CA GLY A 133 -2.09 11.58 -31.17
C GLY A 133 -1.32 11.77 -29.86
N GLN A 134 -1.88 11.30 -28.74
CA GLN A 134 -1.25 11.38 -27.43
C GLN A 134 -0.43 10.11 -27.12
N LYS A 135 0.54 10.21 -26.20
CA LYS A 135 1.30 9.06 -25.76
C LYS A 135 0.41 8.15 -24.89
N PRO A 136 0.47 6.81 -25.07
CA PRO A 136 -0.18 5.86 -24.17
C PRO A 136 0.39 6.00 -22.75
N MET A 137 -0.40 5.55 -21.77
CA MET A 137 -0.01 5.55 -20.36
C MET A 137 1.02 4.47 -20.02
#